data_d5956a5f3aabf4f6c9c1f2a42fed2dcb
#
_entry.id   d5956a5f3aabf4f6c9c1f2a42fed2dcb
#
_cell.length_a   1.000
_cell.length_b   1.000
_cell.length_c   1.000
_cell.angle_alpha   90.00
_cell.angle_beta   90.00
_cell.angle_gamma   90.00
#
_symmetry.space_group_name_H-M   'P 1'
#
loop_
_entity.id
_entity.type
_entity.pdbx_description
1 polymer ?
#
loop_
_entity_poly.entity_id
_entity_poly.type
_entity_poly.pdbx_seq_one_letter_code
_entity_poly.pdbx_strand_id
1 'polypeptide(L)'
;MRSTIRQYRTHAFLLGILASLGVLAAEPLTSQYAGQETRSIKALSHEETAALLSGQGSGFAKAAELNGYPGPAHVLELATRLGLDSDQLAATQALMSAHRRRAQRIGAELVAAERNLDALFASRQARTASVDQATQEVAVLQGQLRAEHLNTHLLEHEILTPAQVEQYSRLRGYESPSGTPRPTAGDAASTGHKHH
;
A
#
# COMPACT_ATOMS: atom_id res chain seq x y z
N MET A 1 -16.02 51.81 -89.17
CA MET A 1 -16.30 51.82 -87.69
C MET A 1 -15.98 50.39 -87.20
N ARG A 2 -14.88 50.27 -86.44
CA ARG A 2 -14.36 48.99 -86.02
C ARG A 2 -14.70 48.84 -84.52
N SER A 3 -15.53 47.83 -84.16
CA SER A 3 -15.87 47.50 -82.78
C SER A 3 -14.89 46.43 -82.25
N THR A 4 -14.17 46.79 -81.18
CA THR A 4 -13.15 45.91 -80.53
C THR A 4 -13.83 45.17 -79.43
N ILE A 5 -13.97 43.85 -79.50
CA ILE A 5 -14.52 42.98 -78.51
C ILE A 5 -13.34 42.55 -77.59
N ARG A 6 -13.40 42.92 -76.32
CA ARG A 6 -12.41 42.60 -75.27
C ARG A 6 -12.80 41.28 -74.60
N GLN A 7 -12.00 40.24 -74.80
CA GLN A 7 -12.21 38.93 -74.19
C GLN A 7 -11.67 38.94 -72.79
N TYR A 8 -12.48 38.67 -71.78
CA TYR A 8 -12.07 38.40 -70.39
C TYR A 8 -11.77 36.91 -70.23
N ARG A 9 -10.49 36.60 -69.95
CA ARG A 9 -10.05 35.21 -69.56
C ARG A 9 -10.30 35.05 -68.09
N THR A 10 -11.30 34.27 -67.73
CA THR A 10 -11.56 33.82 -66.38
C THR A 10 -10.59 32.69 -66.04
N HIS A 11 -9.68 32.93 -65.11
CA HIS A 11 -8.81 31.89 -64.50
C HIS A 11 -9.58 31.23 -63.37
N ALA A 12 -10.01 29.98 -63.58
CA ALA A 12 -10.55 29.14 -62.52
C ALA A 12 -9.38 28.59 -61.70
N PHE A 13 -9.27 29.04 -60.46
CA PHE A 13 -8.36 28.46 -59.44
C PHE A 13 -9.04 27.23 -58.86
N LEU A 14 -8.57 26.05 -59.25
CA LEU A 14 -8.94 24.78 -58.58
C LEU A 14 -8.15 24.68 -57.27
N LEU A 15 -8.81 24.92 -56.15
CA LEU A 15 -8.26 24.70 -54.82
C LEU A 15 -8.42 23.19 -54.52
N GLY A 16 -7.33 22.43 -54.66
CA GLY A 16 -7.27 21.04 -54.25
C GLY A 16 -7.19 20.93 -52.75
N ILE A 17 -8.26 20.53 -52.08
CA ILE A 17 -8.26 20.15 -50.64
C ILE A 17 -7.70 18.74 -50.56
N LEU A 18 -6.41 18.61 -50.18
CA LEU A 18 -5.84 17.35 -49.75
C LEU A 18 -6.38 17.04 -48.36
N ALA A 19 -7.40 16.20 -48.24
CA ALA A 19 -7.82 15.62 -46.99
C ALA A 19 -6.78 14.57 -46.56
N SER A 20 -5.83 14.98 -45.70
CA SER A 20 -4.95 14.04 -45.00
C SER A 20 -5.80 13.23 -44.00
N LEU A 21 -6.19 12.02 -44.36
CA LEU A 21 -6.65 11.01 -43.40
C LEU A 21 -5.48 10.66 -42.51
N GLY A 22 -5.41 11.31 -41.32
CA GLY A 22 -4.57 10.86 -40.25
C GLY A 22 -5.04 9.48 -39.77
N VAL A 23 -4.29 8.43 -40.13
CA VAL A 23 -4.44 7.11 -39.51
C VAL A 23 -4.09 7.29 -38.04
N LEU A 24 -5.12 7.39 -37.19
CA LEU A 24 -4.97 7.22 -35.75
C LEU A 24 -4.48 5.78 -35.55
N ALA A 25 -3.17 5.62 -35.41
CA ALA A 25 -2.60 4.37 -34.93
C ALA A 25 -3.18 4.13 -33.53
N ALA A 26 -4.10 3.17 -33.40
CA ALA A 26 -4.60 2.72 -32.11
C ALA A 26 -3.38 2.18 -31.35
N GLU A 27 -3.04 2.83 -30.23
CA GLU A 27 -2.04 2.31 -29.31
C GLU A 27 -2.41 0.86 -28.97
N PRO A 28 -1.45 -0.07 -29.00
CA PRO A 28 -1.74 -1.45 -28.66
C PRO A 28 -2.28 -1.52 -27.24
N LEU A 29 -3.46 -2.11 -27.06
CA LEU A 29 -4.10 -2.32 -25.75
C LEU A 29 -3.31 -3.39 -24.96
N THR A 30 -2.10 -3.02 -24.53
CA THR A 30 -1.27 -3.89 -23.71
C THR A 30 -1.83 -3.93 -22.28
N SER A 31 -2.08 -5.13 -21.75
CA SER A 31 -2.53 -5.32 -20.38
C SER A 31 -1.51 -4.75 -19.39
N GLN A 32 -2.01 -4.11 -18.30
CA GLN A 32 -1.17 -3.70 -17.17
C GLN A 32 -0.42 -4.88 -16.50
N TYR A 33 -0.83 -6.12 -16.76
CA TYR A 33 -0.20 -7.33 -16.25
C TYR A 33 0.82 -7.94 -17.21
N ALA A 34 1.04 -7.34 -18.38
CA ALA A 34 2.03 -7.85 -19.34
C ALA A 34 3.42 -7.94 -18.72
N GLY A 35 4.09 -9.09 -18.86
CA GLY A 35 5.38 -9.41 -18.25
C GLY A 35 5.30 -10.01 -16.85
N GLN A 36 4.12 -9.99 -16.20
CA GLN A 36 3.93 -10.62 -14.88
C GLN A 36 3.60 -12.12 -14.98
N GLU A 37 3.23 -12.61 -16.15
CA GLU A 37 2.94 -14.01 -16.44
C GLU A 37 4.15 -14.94 -16.20
N THR A 38 5.36 -14.39 -16.16
CA THR A 38 6.59 -15.14 -15.90
C THR A 38 6.92 -15.27 -14.41
N ARG A 39 6.20 -14.58 -13.52
CA ARG A 39 6.42 -14.68 -12.07
C ARG A 39 6.15 -16.10 -11.58
N SER A 40 6.89 -16.55 -10.57
CA SER A 40 6.65 -17.85 -9.92
C SER A 40 5.32 -17.93 -9.17
N ILE A 41 4.88 -16.79 -8.61
CA ILE A 41 3.54 -16.56 -8.03
C ILE A 41 3.03 -15.29 -8.71
N LYS A 42 1.94 -15.37 -9.47
CA LYS A 42 1.49 -14.26 -10.31
C LYS A 42 1.08 -13.04 -9.50
N ALA A 43 0.48 -13.27 -8.32
CA ALA A 43 0.01 -12.22 -7.42
C ALA A 43 1.13 -11.51 -6.62
N LEU A 44 2.33 -12.11 -6.53
CA LEU A 44 3.46 -11.59 -5.75
C LEU A 44 4.66 -11.30 -6.65
N SER A 45 5.21 -10.11 -6.55
CA SER A 45 6.52 -9.80 -7.10
C SER A 45 7.63 -10.51 -6.31
N HIS A 46 8.83 -10.55 -6.87
CA HIS A 46 10.00 -11.05 -6.17
C HIS A 46 10.30 -10.25 -4.89
N GLU A 47 10.13 -8.95 -4.94
CA GLU A 47 10.33 -8.04 -3.81
C GLU A 47 9.30 -8.26 -2.70
N GLU A 48 8.00 -8.37 -3.05
CA GLU A 48 6.94 -8.67 -2.09
C GLU A 48 7.15 -10.03 -1.41
N THR A 49 7.53 -11.05 -2.19
CA THR A 49 7.87 -12.37 -1.65
C THR A 49 9.03 -12.28 -0.66
N ALA A 50 10.12 -11.56 -1.01
CA ALA A 50 11.27 -11.38 -0.14
C ALA A 50 10.92 -10.60 1.12
N ALA A 51 10.08 -9.57 1.03
CA ALA A 51 9.59 -8.79 2.17
C ALA A 51 8.79 -9.66 3.15
N LEU A 52 7.86 -10.48 2.64
CA LEU A 52 7.10 -11.44 3.46
C LEU A 52 8.01 -12.44 4.18
N LEU A 53 8.97 -13.03 3.47
CA LEU A 53 9.90 -14.02 4.04
C LEU A 53 10.89 -13.41 5.04
N SER A 54 11.23 -12.13 4.91
CA SER A 54 12.08 -11.42 5.87
C SER A 54 11.32 -10.83 7.06
N GLY A 55 9.98 -10.88 7.04
CA GLY A 55 9.12 -10.32 8.09
C GLY A 55 9.04 -8.80 8.06
N GLN A 56 9.21 -8.18 6.90
CA GLN A 56 9.08 -6.73 6.73
C GLN A 56 7.60 -6.31 6.80
N GLY A 57 7.36 -5.11 7.37
CA GLY A 57 6.02 -4.61 7.64
C GLY A 57 5.19 -4.18 6.44
N SER A 58 5.81 -3.87 5.30
CA SER A 58 5.15 -3.55 4.01
C SER A 58 3.91 -2.65 4.13
N GLY A 59 3.89 -1.74 5.11
CA GLY A 59 2.77 -0.84 5.38
C GLY A 59 1.64 -1.44 6.25
N PHE A 60 1.74 -2.67 6.72
CA PHE A 60 0.72 -3.29 7.58
C PHE A 60 0.44 -2.51 8.87
N ALA A 61 1.48 -1.92 9.48
CA ALA A 61 1.36 -1.15 10.71
C ALA A 61 1.05 0.35 10.50
N LYS A 62 0.80 0.82 9.27
CA LYS A 62 0.58 2.24 8.99
C LYS A 62 -0.53 2.86 9.84
N ALA A 63 -1.59 2.10 10.15
CA ALA A 63 -2.68 2.58 10.99
C ALA A 63 -2.22 2.85 12.45
N ALA A 64 -1.28 2.08 12.99
CA ALA A 64 -0.70 2.31 14.31
C ALA A 64 0.31 3.47 14.25
N GLU A 65 1.28 3.40 13.36
CA GLU A 65 2.36 4.38 13.22
C GLU A 65 1.83 5.82 13.08
N LEU A 66 0.87 6.04 12.17
CA LEU A 66 0.32 7.38 11.91
C LEU A 66 -0.68 7.87 12.97
N ASN A 67 -1.06 7.01 13.91
CA ASN A 67 -1.91 7.38 15.04
C ASN A 67 -1.15 7.43 16.38
N GLY A 68 0.19 7.53 16.33
CA GLY A 68 1.01 7.77 17.50
C GLY A 68 1.36 6.51 18.30
N TYR A 69 1.37 5.35 17.65
CA TYR A 69 1.88 4.10 18.22
C TYR A 69 3.24 3.78 17.59
N PRO A 70 4.36 4.01 18.27
CA PRO A 70 5.70 3.78 17.74
C PRO A 70 5.95 2.31 17.40
N GLY A 71 6.73 2.06 16.34
CA GLY A 71 7.18 0.70 16.04
C GLY A 71 8.60 0.43 16.56
N PRO A 72 8.88 -0.79 17.05
CA PRO A 72 10.14 -1.10 17.71
C PRO A 72 11.38 -0.93 16.83
N ALA A 73 11.28 -1.14 15.52
CA ALA A 73 12.40 -0.93 14.62
C ALA A 73 12.90 0.52 14.65
N HIS A 74 11.98 1.48 14.49
CA HIS A 74 12.32 2.90 14.51
C HIS A 74 12.62 3.42 15.93
N VAL A 75 12.03 2.81 16.97
CA VAL A 75 12.39 3.12 18.36
C VAL A 75 13.84 2.74 18.63
N LEU A 76 14.30 1.57 18.17
CA LEU A 76 15.71 1.16 18.28
C LEU A 76 16.66 2.09 17.50
N GLU A 77 16.28 2.52 16.29
CA GLU A 77 17.05 3.49 15.51
C GLU A 77 17.18 4.84 16.22
N LEU A 78 16.17 5.23 16.98
CA LEU A 78 16.09 6.50 17.71
C LEU A 78 16.42 6.38 19.20
N ALA A 79 16.88 5.23 19.68
CA ALA A 79 17.02 4.90 21.10
C ALA A 79 17.78 5.99 21.91
N THR A 80 18.92 6.46 21.43
CA THR A 80 19.69 7.53 22.05
C THR A 80 18.93 8.86 22.07
N ARG A 81 18.23 9.18 20.99
CA ARG A 81 17.47 10.44 20.87
C ARG A 81 16.21 10.44 21.74
N LEU A 82 15.63 9.26 21.96
CA LEU A 82 14.47 9.05 22.84
C LEU A 82 14.88 8.92 24.31
N GLY A 83 16.19 8.76 24.59
CA GLY A 83 16.69 8.57 25.95
C GLY A 83 16.18 7.27 26.60
N LEU A 84 16.15 6.16 25.83
CA LEU A 84 15.75 4.87 26.39
C LEU A 84 16.71 4.47 27.50
N ASP A 85 16.17 4.01 28.62
CA ASP A 85 16.97 3.35 29.64
C ASP A 85 17.34 1.91 29.23
N SER A 86 18.16 1.23 30.07
CA SER A 86 18.63 -0.12 29.78
C SER A 86 17.51 -1.16 29.68
N ASP A 87 16.47 -1.01 30.51
CA ASP A 87 15.36 -1.95 30.57
C ASP A 87 14.42 -1.76 29.37
N GLN A 88 14.13 -0.52 29.00
CA GLN A 88 13.37 -0.19 27.78
C GLN A 88 14.09 -0.69 26.53
N LEU A 89 15.41 -0.47 26.43
CA LEU A 89 16.21 -0.93 25.29
C LEU A 89 16.17 -2.46 25.18
N ALA A 90 16.35 -3.18 26.27
CA ALA A 90 16.31 -4.64 26.30
C ALA A 90 14.90 -5.16 25.96
N ALA A 91 13.84 -4.55 26.50
CA ALA A 91 12.45 -4.92 26.21
C ALA A 91 12.11 -4.71 24.72
N THR A 92 12.46 -3.56 24.15
CA THR A 92 12.25 -3.27 22.72
C THR A 92 13.01 -4.23 21.81
N GLN A 93 14.26 -4.57 22.13
CA GLN A 93 15.04 -5.57 21.39
C GLN A 93 14.42 -6.96 21.46
N ALA A 94 13.94 -7.38 22.61
CA ALA A 94 13.26 -8.66 22.80
C ALA A 94 11.94 -8.70 21.99
N LEU A 95 11.15 -7.63 22.07
CA LEU A 95 9.91 -7.47 21.33
C LEU A 95 10.16 -7.54 19.81
N MET A 96 11.13 -6.78 19.29
CA MET A 96 11.49 -6.78 17.87
C MET A 96 11.95 -8.16 17.39
N SER A 97 12.75 -8.87 18.20
CA SER A 97 13.21 -10.23 17.88
C SER A 97 12.07 -11.23 17.84
N ALA A 98 11.15 -11.18 18.80
CA ALA A 98 9.97 -12.04 18.84
C ALA A 98 9.02 -11.75 17.65
N HIS A 99 8.77 -10.48 17.39
CA HIS A 99 7.98 -10.01 16.23
C HIS A 99 8.54 -10.55 14.92
N ARG A 100 9.84 -10.36 14.67
CA ARG A 100 10.47 -10.81 13.42
C ARG A 100 10.27 -12.30 13.18
N ARG A 101 10.46 -13.14 14.21
CA ARG A 101 10.24 -14.60 14.07
C ARG A 101 8.79 -14.94 13.75
N ARG A 102 7.80 -14.27 14.38
CA ARG A 102 6.37 -14.52 14.11
C ARG A 102 5.98 -14.02 12.72
N ALA A 103 6.41 -12.83 12.33
CA ALA A 103 6.14 -12.26 11.02
C ALA A 103 6.74 -13.11 9.88
N GLN A 104 7.97 -13.60 10.04
CA GLN A 104 8.61 -14.51 9.08
C GLN A 104 7.84 -15.82 8.91
N ARG A 105 7.39 -16.41 10.03
CA ARG A 105 6.61 -17.65 9.98
C ARG A 105 5.29 -17.44 9.24
N ILE A 106 4.52 -16.43 9.62
CA ILE A 106 3.22 -16.12 8.96
C ILE A 106 3.44 -15.71 7.50
N GLY A 107 4.49 -14.95 7.21
CA GLY A 107 4.86 -14.55 5.85
C GLY A 107 5.20 -15.74 4.96
N ALA A 108 5.91 -16.75 5.48
CA ALA A 108 6.21 -17.98 4.75
C ALA A 108 4.94 -18.81 4.48
N GLU A 109 4.03 -18.90 5.45
CA GLU A 109 2.73 -19.55 5.29
C GLU A 109 1.88 -18.83 4.22
N LEU A 110 1.87 -17.48 4.24
CA LEU A 110 1.17 -16.67 3.24
C LEU A 110 1.73 -16.86 1.82
N VAL A 111 3.06 -16.87 1.66
CA VAL A 111 3.70 -17.16 0.37
C VAL A 111 3.33 -18.56 -0.14
N ALA A 112 3.24 -19.56 0.76
CA ALA A 112 2.81 -20.91 0.40
C ALA A 112 1.34 -20.95 -0.03
N ALA A 113 0.45 -20.26 0.67
CA ALA A 113 -0.97 -20.17 0.33
C ALA A 113 -1.19 -19.49 -1.03
N GLU A 114 -0.51 -18.38 -1.29
CA GLU A 114 -0.55 -17.69 -2.60
C GLU A 114 -0.05 -18.58 -3.74
N ARG A 115 1.01 -19.35 -3.50
CA ARG A 115 1.52 -20.34 -4.48
C ARG A 115 0.48 -21.45 -4.75
N ASN A 116 -0.21 -21.92 -3.72
CA ASN A 116 -1.26 -22.92 -3.87
C ASN A 116 -2.43 -22.39 -4.68
N LEU A 117 -2.86 -21.15 -4.42
CA LEU A 117 -3.89 -20.46 -5.19
C LEU A 117 -3.47 -20.31 -6.67
N ASP A 118 -2.26 -19.83 -6.93
CA ASP A 118 -1.71 -19.72 -8.30
C ASP A 118 -1.69 -21.07 -9.03
N ALA A 119 -1.30 -22.15 -8.33
CA ALA A 119 -1.23 -23.50 -8.88
C ALA A 119 -2.58 -24.05 -9.35
N LEU A 120 -3.69 -23.67 -8.72
CA LEU A 120 -5.04 -24.06 -9.19
C LEU A 120 -5.31 -23.56 -10.61
N PHE A 121 -4.92 -22.32 -10.91
CA PHE A 121 -5.08 -21.73 -12.23
C PHE A 121 -4.03 -22.24 -13.23
N ALA A 122 -2.78 -22.33 -12.82
CA ALA A 122 -1.68 -22.81 -13.66
C ALA A 122 -1.92 -24.24 -14.16
N SER A 123 -2.48 -25.11 -13.32
CA SER A 123 -2.83 -26.49 -13.67
C SER A 123 -4.18 -26.63 -14.39
N ARG A 124 -4.94 -25.52 -14.55
CA ARG A 124 -6.32 -25.52 -15.09
C ARG A 124 -7.30 -26.39 -14.30
N GLN A 125 -7.03 -26.60 -13.00
CA GLN A 125 -7.88 -27.37 -12.09
C GLN A 125 -8.74 -26.50 -11.18
N ALA A 126 -8.72 -25.19 -11.37
CA ALA A 126 -9.51 -24.24 -10.59
C ALA A 126 -11.02 -24.57 -10.69
N ARG A 127 -11.68 -24.64 -9.54
CA ARG A 127 -13.11 -24.77 -9.34
C ARG A 127 -13.53 -23.72 -8.32
N THR A 128 -14.77 -23.21 -8.39
CA THR A 128 -15.26 -22.20 -7.44
C THR A 128 -14.95 -22.57 -5.99
N ALA A 129 -15.31 -23.76 -5.56
CA ALA A 129 -15.08 -24.21 -4.19
C ALA A 129 -13.59 -24.21 -3.78
N SER A 130 -12.68 -24.66 -4.66
CA SER A 130 -11.25 -24.67 -4.35
C SER A 130 -10.64 -23.26 -4.36
N VAL A 131 -11.13 -22.39 -5.23
CA VAL A 131 -10.72 -20.96 -5.26
C VAL A 131 -11.20 -20.25 -4.01
N ASP A 132 -12.45 -20.43 -3.61
CA ASP A 132 -13.01 -19.84 -2.39
C ASP A 132 -12.21 -20.26 -1.15
N GLN A 133 -11.91 -21.55 -1.01
CA GLN A 133 -11.11 -22.08 0.09
C GLN A 133 -9.69 -21.49 0.11
N ALA A 134 -8.98 -21.51 -1.02
CA ALA A 134 -7.62 -21.00 -1.11
C ALA A 134 -7.56 -19.48 -0.87
N THR A 135 -8.54 -18.73 -1.39
CA THR A 135 -8.64 -17.27 -1.15
C THR A 135 -8.91 -16.95 0.31
N GLN A 136 -9.76 -17.75 0.97
CA GLN A 136 -10.01 -17.57 2.40
C GLN A 136 -8.76 -17.86 3.24
N GLU A 137 -7.97 -18.86 2.90
CA GLU A 137 -6.68 -19.15 3.57
C GLU A 137 -5.72 -17.97 3.44
N VAL A 138 -5.55 -17.43 2.23
CA VAL A 138 -4.74 -16.23 1.98
C VAL A 138 -5.23 -15.06 2.82
N ALA A 139 -6.54 -14.79 2.84
CA ALA A 139 -7.12 -13.66 3.58
C ALA A 139 -6.90 -13.79 5.10
N VAL A 140 -7.02 -14.99 5.65
CA VAL A 140 -6.75 -15.26 7.08
C VAL A 140 -5.28 -14.98 7.41
N LEU A 141 -4.34 -15.47 6.60
CA LEU A 141 -2.91 -15.28 6.82
C LEU A 141 -2.50 -13.80 6.67
N GLN A 142 -3.05 -13.09 5.70
CA GLN A 142 -2.86 -11.63 5.56
C GLN A 142 -3.37 -10.88 6.79
N GLY A 143 -4.56 -11.24 7.28
CA GLY A 143 -5.15 -10.69 8.51
C GLY A 143 -4.28 -10.93 9.73
N GLN A 144 -3.78 -12.16 9.91
CA GLN A 144 -2.88 -12.54 11.00
C GLN A 144 -1.55 -11.78 10.93
N LEU A 145 -0.94 -11.66 9.76
CA LEU A 145 0.31 -10.91 9.58
C LEU A 145 0.12 -9.44 9.92
N ARG A 146 -0.98 -8.84 9.44
CA ARG A 146 -1.31 -7.46 9.78
C ARG A 146 -1.54 -7.25 11.28
N ALA A 147 -2.27 -8.17 11.92
CA ALA A 147 -2.50 -8.12 13.36
C ALA A 147 -1.19 -8.24 14.15
N GLU A 148 -0.27 -9.13 13.73
CA GLU A 148 1.05 -9.26 14.34
C GLU A 148 1.83 -7.94 14.31
N HIS A 149 1.83 -7.22 13.17
CA HIS A 149 2.48 -5.92 13.07
C HIS A 149 1.80 -4.86 13.96
N LEU A 150 0.47 -4.77 13.93
CA LEU A 150 -0.28 -3.80 14.72
C LEU A 150 -0.13 -4.04 16.23
N ASN A 151 -0.24 -5.29 16.68
CA ASN A 151 -0.07 -5.64 18.09
C ASN A 151 1.35 -5.35 18.59
N THR A 152 2.35 -5.51 17.74
CA THR A 152 3.74 -5.15 18.08
C THR A 152 3.87 -3.65 18.38
N HIS A 153 3.17 -2.78 17.64
CA HIS A 153 3.14 -1.35 17.94
C HIS A 153 2.41 -1.03 19.24
N LEU A 154 1.34 -1.77 19.57
CA LEU A 154 0.68 -1.62 20.88
C LEU A 154 1.62 -1.96 22.03
N LEU A 155 2.32 -3.08 21.94
CA LEU A 155 3.28 -3.51 22.97
C LEU A 155 4.47 -2.54 23.10
N GLU A 156 4.97 -2.00 21.98
CA GLU A 156 6.03 -0.99 22.02
C GLU A 156 5.56 0.31 22.69
N HIS A 157 4.33 0.71 22.44
CA HIS A 157 3.74 1.89 23.09
C HIS A 157 3.66 1.74 24.61
N GLU A 158 3.48 0.51 25.13
CA GLU A 158 3.48 0.22 26.57
C GLU A 158 4.88 0.28 27.22
N ILE A 159 5.94 0.06 26.45
CA ILE A 159 7.34 0.15 26.92
C ILE A 159 7.76 1.61 27.10
N LEU A 160 7.25 2.50 26.27
CA LEU A 160 7.65 3.91 26.23
C LEU A 160 6.83 4.77 27.19
N THR A 161 7.47 5.81 27.75
CA THR A 161 6.75 6.86 28.47
C THR A 161 5.99 7.77 27.49
N PRO A 162 4.92 8.47 27.95
CA PRO A 162 4.19 9.42 27.10
C PRO A 162 5.10 10.50 26.48
N ALA A 163 6.11 10.98 27.20
CA ALA A 163 7.08 11.95 26.71
C ALA A 163 7.93 11.39 25.56
N GLN A 164 8.32 10.12 25.64
CA GLN A 164 9.07 9.45 24.58
C GLN A 164 8.20 9.21 23.35
N VAL A 165 6.93 8.86 23.49
CA VAL A 165 5.97 8.72 22.38
C VAL A 165 5.79 10.05 21.67
N GLU A 166 5.63 11.15 22.41
CA GLU A 166 5.52 12.50 21.83
C GLU A 166 6.82 12.89 21.11
N GLN A 167 7.97 12.63 21.71
CA GLN A 167 9.28 12.88 21.09
C GLN A 167 9.48 12.04 19.84
N TYR A 168 9.07 10.76 19.84
CA TYR A 168 9.09 9.91 18.67
C TYR A 168 8.30 10.54 17.52
N SER A 169 7.07 10.98 17.75
CA SER A 169 6.23 11.63 16.74
C SER A 169 6.91 12.86 16.13
N ARG A 170 7.54 13.71 16.96
CA ARG A 170 8.34 14.85 16.49
C ARG A 170 9.52 14.40 15.62
N LEU A 171 10.27 13.40 16.08
CA LEU A 171 11.46 12.90 15.37
C LEU A 171 11.12 12.25 14.03
N ARG A 172 9.91 11.68 13.90
CA ARG A 172 9.38 11.07 12.67
C ARG A 172 8.67 12.08 11.75
N GLY A 173 8.50 13.33 12.19
CA GLY A 173 7.82 14.36 11.40
C GLY A 173 6.30 14.17 11.30
N TYR A 174 5.68 13.52 12.29
CA TYR A 174 4.23 13.27 12.34
C TYR A 174 3.44 14.37 13.04
N GLU A 175 4.08 15.46 13.41
CA GLU A 175 3.38 16.61 13.99
C GLU A 175 2.55 17.33 12.92
N SER A 176 1.25 17.49 13.23
CA SER A 176 0.40 18.38 12.45
C SER A 176 0.89 19.82 12.63
N PRO A 177 0.96 20.65 11.57
CA PRO A 177 1.42 22.03 11.63
C PRO A 177 0.52 22.98 12.42
N SER A 178 -0.49 22.52 13.12
CA SER A 178 -1.40 23.37 13.89
C SER A 178 -2.00 22.59 15.06
N GLY A 179 -1.80 23.13 16.24
CA GLY A 179 -2.27 22.65 17.54
C GLY A 179 -3.79 22.50 17.68
N THR A 180 -4.34 21.52 17.03
CA THR A 180 -5.69 21.04 17.31
C THR A 180 -5.55 19.94 18.36
N PRO A 181 -6.10 20.12 19.58
CA PRO A 181 -6.09 19.07 20.58
C PRO A 181 -6.75 17.81 20.01
N ARG A 182 -6.06 16.66 20.11
CA ARG A 182 -6.62 15.35 19.79
C ARG A 182 -7.87 15.14 20.65
N PRO A 183 -9.03 14.74 20.10
CA PRO A 183 -10.18 14.38 20.91
C PRO A 183 -9.77 13.26 21.87
N THR A 184 -9.83 13.52 23.18
CA THR A 184 -9.66 12.48 24.19
C THR A 184 -10.87 11.56 24.14
N ALA A 185 -10.65 10.25 24.23
CA ALA A 185 -11.69 9.21 24.13
C ALA A 185 -12.77 9.28 25.26
N GLY A 186 -12.89 10.41 25.95
CA GLY A 186 -13.79 10.66 27.06
C GLY A 186 -15.09 11.41 26.71
N ASP A 187 -15.21 12.03 25.54
CA ASP A 187 -16.33 12.93 25.24
C ASP A 187 -17.51 12.29 24.47
N ALA A 188 -17.52 10.98 24.29
CA ALA A 188 -18.58 10.27 23.55
C ALA A 188 -19.74 9.75 24.42
N ALA A 189 -19.86 10.16 25.69
CA ALA A 189 -20.92 9.68 26.57
C ALA A 189 -21.64 10.83 27.28
N SER A 190 -22.34 11.70 26.55
CA SER A 190 -23.48 12.49 27.11
C SER A 190 -24.19 13.30 26.02
N THR A 191 -25.01 12.65 25.20
CA THR A 191 -26.19 13.31 24.61
C THR A 191 -27.39 12.44 24.88
N GLY A 192 -28.01 12.73 26.03
CA GLY A 192 -29.27 12.12 26.44
C GLY A 192 -30.38 12.46 25.45
N HIS A 193 -31.00 11.44 24.93
CA HIS A 193 -32.31 11.53 24.25
C HIS A 193 -33.36 11.99 25.24
N LYS A 194 -33.91 13.19 25.02
CA LYS A 194 -35.23 13.56 25.57
C LYS A 194 -36.25 13.43 24.46
N HIS A 195 -37.12 12.44 24.59
CA HIS A 195 -38.34 12.36 23.82
C HIS A 195 -39.35 13.38 24.38
N HIS A 196 -39.96 14.13 23.48
CA HIS A 196 -41.30 14.67 23.56
C HIS A 196 -42.02 14.33 22.26
#